data_e88878792e8e49eaa2e7151e9aa55680
#
_entry.id   e88878792e8e49eaa2e7151e9aa55680
#
_cell.length_a   1.000
_cell.length_b   1.000
_cell.length_c   1.000
_cell.angle_alpha   90.00
_cell.angle_beta   90.00
_cell.angle_gamma   90.00
#
_symmetry.space_group_name_H-M   'P 1'
#
loop_
_entity.id
_entity.type
_entity.pdbx_description
1 polymer ?
#
loop_
_entity_poly.entity_id
_entity_poly.type
_entity_poly.pdbx_seq_one_letter_code
_entity_poly.pdbx_strand_id
1 'polypeptide(L)'
;MNVLVLLTLLFLTFSFSSLRGEDPFTNPFDNPVDNSALPRVLIIGDSISIGYTPRVRKLLKGKANVHRPKTNCRWSAYGNEKILDWIGNSKWDLIHFNFGLWDWYGWKQPNKSTPESYAKNLEGVAEKLKSTGAKLVFAVSSPPCIGPEKKVQFIVSNERAESFNRSALAVMKKNN
;
A
#
# COMPACT_ATOMS: atom_id res chain seq x y z
N MET A 1 -20.46 69.72 -37.62
CA MET A 1 -21.09 68.38 -37.51
C MET A 1 -20.03 67.42 -36.94
N ASN A 2 -20.07 67.21 -35.62
CA ASN A 2 -19.11 66.33 -34.95
C ASN A 2 -19.74 64.96 -34.86
N VAL A 3 -19.11 63.98 -35.49
CA VAL A 3 -19.48 62.55 -35.34
C VAL A 3 -18.68 61.95 -34.21
N LEU A 4 -19.38 61.64 -33.13
CA LEU A 4 -18.81 60.95 -31.96
C LEU A 4 -18.84 59.45 -32.21
N VAL A 5 -17.66 58.82 -32.41
CA VAL A 5 -17.50 57.35 -32.53
C VAL A 5 -17.36 56.76 -31.16
N LEU A 6 -18.39 56.07 -30.70
CA LEU A 6 -18.37 55.34 -29.42
C LEU A 6 -17.72 53.96 -29.64
N LEU A 7 -16.47 53.77 -29.20
CA LEU A 7 -15.82 52.45 -29.17
C LEU A 7 -16.28 51.68 -27.91
N THR A 8 -17.17 50.73 -28.09
CA THR A 8 -17.50 49.76 -27.04
C THR A 8 -16.45 48.66 -27.00
N LEU A 9 -15.55 48.75 -26.04
CA LEU A 9 -14.63 47.65 -25.70
C LEU A 9 -15.41 46.51 -25.02
N LEU A 10 -15.60 45.41 -25.74
CA LEU A 10 -16.15 44.16 -25.20
C LEU A 10 -15.03 43.42 -24.47
N PHE A 11 -14.96 43.54 -23.11
CA PHE A 11 -14.09 42.70 -22.31
C PHE A 11 -14.69 41.29 -22.23
N LEU A 12 -14.20 40.37 -23.06
CA LEU A 12 -14.40 38.94 -22.86
C LEU A 12 -13.52 38.49 -21.68
N THR A 13 -14.09 38.41 -20.48
CA THR A 13 -13.49 37.74 -19.35
C THR A 13 -13.53 36.23 -19.60
N PHE A 14 -12.46 35.67 -20.15
CA PHE A 14 -12.25 34.24 -20.14
C PHE A 14 -12.01 33.82 -18.69
N SER A 15 -13.07 33.37 -18.01
CA SER A 15 -12.95 32.63 -16.76
C SER A 15 -12.27 31.31 -17.05
N PHE A 16 -10.97 31.23 -16.83
CA PHE A 16 -10.26 29.97 -16.72
C PHE A 16 -10.78 29.26 -15.45
N SER A 17 -11.90 28.56 -15.58
CA SER A 17 -12.24 27.51 -14.62
C SER A 17 -11.15 26.46 -14.73
N SER A 18 -10.19 26.53 -13.81
CA SER A 18 -9.24 25.44 -13.58
C SER A 18 -10.07 24.22 -13.22
N LEU A 19 -10.40 23.40 -14.21
CA LEU A 19 -10.83 22.02 -14.00
C LEU A 19 -9.63 21.30 -13.36
N ARG A 20 -9.44 21.49 -12.05
CA ARG A 20 -8.73 20.52 -11.24
C ARG A 20 -9.61 19.29 -11.26
N GLY A 21 -9.44 18.46 -12.29
CA GLY A 21 -9.97 17.11 -12.28
C GLY A 21 -9.49 16.48 -10.96
N GLU A 22 -10.43 15.99 -10.16
CA GLU A 22 -10.09 15.22 -8.99
C GLU A 22 -9.06 14.17 -9.40
N ASP A 23 -7.95 14.08 -8.66
CA ASP A 23 -6.92 13.08 -8.93
C ASP A 23 -7.60 11.70 -8.78
N PRO A 24 -7.77 10.93 -9.87
CA PRO A 24 -8.53 9.67 -9.83
C PRO A 24 -7.93 8.62 -8.89
N PHE A 25 -6.80 8.94 -8.27
CA PHE A 25 -6.09 8.06 -7.35
C PHE A 25 -6.23 8.47 -5.88
N THR A 26 -7.14 9.37 -5.52
CA THR A 26 -7.30 9.86 -4.13
C THR A 26 -7.81 8.78 -3.18
N ASN A 27 -8.75 7.93 -3.62
CA ASN A 27 -9.26 6.85 -2.80
C ASN A 27 -8.40 5.57 -2.97
N PRO A 28 -7.74 5.09 -1.91
CA PRO A 28 -6.89 3.90 -1.99
C PRO A 28 -7.66 2.62 -2.34
N PHE A 29 -8.97 2.57 -2.06
CA PHE A 29 -9.82 1.38 -2.28
C PHE A 29 -10.47 1.31 -3.66
N ASP A 30 -10.39 2.39 -4.44
CA ASP A 30 -10.88 2.40 -5.82
C ASP A 30 -9.77 1.89 -6.74
N ASN A 31 -9.83 0.58 -7.02
CA ASN A 31 -8.87 -0.03 -7.94
C ASN A 31 -9.12 0.48 -9.36
N PRO A 32 -8.05 0.71 -10.14
CA PRO A 32 -8.18 1.18 -11.51
C PRO A 32 -8.85 0.14 -12.42
N VAL A 33 -9.45 0.61 -13.50
CA VAL A 33 -9.76 -0.23 -14.65
C VAL A 33 -8.45 -0.57 -15.34
N ASP A 34 -8.23 -1.85 -15.62
CA ASP A 34 -6.97 -2.33 -16.20
C ASP A 34 -6.77 -1.86 -17.65
N ASN A 35 -5.57 -1.40 -17.93
CA ASN A 35 -5.05 -1.37 -19.29
C ASN A 35 -4.34 -2.68 -19.55
N SER A 36 -4.84 -3.49 -20.49
CA SER A 36 -4.31 -4.84 -20.78
C SER A 36 -2.86 -4.85 -21.29
N ALA A 37 -2.35 -3.72 -21.75
CA ALA A 37 -0.94 -3.59 -22.18
C ALA A 37 0.03 -3.36 -21.02
N LEU A 38 -0.47 -3.17 -19.77
CA LEU A 38 0.37 -2.84 -18.62
C LEU A 38 0.37 -4.01 -17.60
N PRO A 39 1.51 -4.20 -16.91
CA PRO A 39 1.59 -5.21 -15.85
C PRO A 39 0.64 -4.90 -14.70
N ARG A 40 0.14 -5.95 -14.04
CA ARG A 40 -0.72 -5.87 -12.86
C ARG A 40 0.10 -6.03 -11.58
N VAL A 41 0.00 -5.06 -10.71
CA VAL A 41 0.69 -5.02 -9.41
C VAL A 41 -0.34 -5.05 -8.30
N LEU A 42 -0.16 -5.95 -7.32
CA LEU A 42 -0.96 -6.01 -6.10
C LEU A 42 -0.15 -5.51 -4.91
N ILE A 43 -0.70 -4.55 -4.15
CA ILE A 43 -0.13 -4.08 -2.89
C ILE A 43 -0.95 -4.64 -1.73
N ILE A 44 -0.34 -5.50 -0.91
CA ILE A 44 -0.95 -6.07 0.29
C ILE A 44 -0.26 -5.49 1.52
N GLY A 45 -1.02 -4.96 2.45
CA GLY A 45 -0.48 -4.42 3.70
C GLY A 45 -1.52 -3.66 4.51
N ASP A 46 -1.10 -3.18 5.67
CA ASP A 46 -1.95 -2.49 6.65
C ASP A 46 -2.27 -1.03 6.27
N SER A 47 -2.60 -0.21 7.27
CA SER A 47 -2.94 1.21 7.09
C SER A 47 -1.80 2.04 6.49
N ILE A 48 -0.55 1.66 6.67
CA ILE A 48 0.59 2.34 6.03
C ILE A 48 0.48 2.19 4.52
N SER A 49 0.19 0.97 4.04
CA SER A 49 0.01 0.72 2.60
C SER A 49 -1.23 1.41 2.03
N ILE A 50 -2.30 1.54 2.82
CA ILE A 50 -3.48 2.34 2.44
C ILE A 50 -3.03 3.78 2.15
N GLY A 51 -2.24 4.36 3.03
CA GLY A 51 -1.77 5.75 2.91
C GLY A 51 -0.90 6.01 1.68
N TYR A 52 0.01 5.10 1.32
CA TYR A 52 0.90 5.34 0.18
C TYR A 52 0.36 4.84 -1.18
N THR A 53 -0.65 3.98 -1.22
CA THR A 53 -1.19 3.42 -2.48
C THR A 53 -1.57 4.49 -3.51
N PRO A 54 -2.28 5.59 -3.16
CA PRO A 54 -2.60 6.64 -4.13
C PRO A 54 -1.35 7.26 -4.76
N ARG A 55 -0.31 7.48 -3.95
CA ARG A 55 0.96 8.02 -4.43
C ARG A 55 1.67 7.07 -5.38
N VAL A 56 1.68 5.77 -5.08
CA VAL A 56 2.27 4.73 -5.95
C VAL A 56 1.52 4.69 -7.28
N ARG A 57 0.19 4.71 -7.28
CA ARG A 57 -0.62 4.78 -8.51
C ARG A 57 -0.26 5.98 -9.38
N LYS A 58 -0.09 7.14 -8.76
CA LYS A 58 0.30 8.36 -9.46
C LYS A 58 1.69 8.23 -10.11
N LEU A 59 2.67 7.67 -9.40
CA LEU A 59 4.03 7.47 -9.90
C LEU A 59 4.13 6.42 -11.00
N LEU A 60 3.25 5.42 -10.96
CA LEU A 60 3.18 4.31 -11.94
C LEU A 60 2.09 4.49 -13.00
N LYS A 61 1.46 5.67 -13.08
CA LYS A 61 0.47 5.98 -14.13
C LYS A 61 1.07 5.73 -15.52
N GLY A 62 0.38 4.94 -16.34
CA GLY A 62 0.85 4.54 -17.68
C GLY A 62 1.99 3.51 -17.67
N LYS A 63 2.37 2.96 -16.51
CA LYS A 63 3.43 1.95 -16.38
C LYS A 63 2.94 0.65 -15.75
N ALA A 64 1.93 0.71 -14.87
CA ALA A 64 1.34 -0.46 -14.23
C ALA A 64 -0.09 -0.20 -13.77
N ASN A 65 -0.89 -1.26 -13.72
CA ASN A 65 -2.20 -1.31 -13.07
C ASN A 65 -1.99 -1.67 -11.60
N VAL A 66 -2.10 -0.69 -10.69
CA VAL A 66 -1.79 -0.89 -9.27
C VAL A 66 -3.06 -1.09 -8.47
N HIS A 67 -3.24 -2.30 -7.95
CA HIS A 67 -4.38 -2.73 -7.15
C HIS A 67 -4.01 -2.91 -5.68
N ARG A 68 -5.05 -2.98 -4.86
CA ARG A 68 -4.95 -3.41 -3.47
C ARG A 68 -6.24 -4.09 -3.03
N PRO A 69 -6.23 -4.92 -1.96
CA PRO A 69 -7.45 -5.37 -1.30
C PRO A 69 -8.28 -4.17 -0.79
N LYS A 70 -9.59 -4.22 -0.93
CA LYS A 70 -10.51 -3.17 -0.45
C LYS A 70 -10.66 -3.17 1.07
N THR A 71 -9.58 -3.47 1.78
CA THR A 71 -9.55 -3.58 3.24
C THR A 71 -8.17 -3.28 3.79
N ASN A 72 -8.08 -3.09 5.12
CA ASN A 72 -6.82 -3.11 5.86
C ASN A 72 -6.41 -4.57 6.08
N CYS A 73 -5.20 -4.95 5.62
CA CYS A 73 -4.73 -6.34 5.68
C CYS A 73 -4.20 -6.75 7.07
N ARG A 74 -4.09 -5.81 8.01
CA ARG A 74 -3.83 -6.02 9.44
C ARG A 74 -2.55 -6.83 9.73
N TRP A 75 -2.62 -7.89 10.57
CA TRP A 75 -1.51 -8.74 11.00
C TRP A 75 -1.39 -10.02 10.16
N SER A 76 -0.27 -10.69 10.28
CA SER A 76 0.10 -11.84 9.45
C SER A 76 -0.87 -13.03 9.51
N ALA A 77 -1.44 -13.35 10.69
CA ALA A 77 -2.40 -14.45 10.80
C ALA A 77 -3.70 -14.15 10.03
N TYR A 78 -4.19 -12.90 10.12
CA TYR A 78 -5.33 -12.46 9.31
C TYR A 78 -4.99 -12.47 7.82
N GLY A 79 -3.78 -12.04 7.48
CA GLY A 79 -3.27 -12.13 6.10
C GLY A 79 -3.26 -13.57 5.60
N ASN A 80 -2.71 -14.50 6.39
CA ASN A 80 -2.67 -15.91 6.03
C ASN A 80 -4.06 -16.53 5.81
N GLU A 81 -5.06 -16.10 6.58
CA GLU A 81 -6.46 -16.50 6.39
C GLU A 81 -7.06 -15.94 5.09
N LYS A 82 -6.83 -14.65 4.81
CA LYS A 82 -7.52 -13.91 3.75
C LYS A 82 -6.79 -13.78 2.43
N ILE A 83 -5.54 -14.23 2.34
CA ILE A 83 -4.69 -13.98 1.18
C ILE A 83 -5.28 -14.52 -0.14
N LEU A 84 -5.94 -15.68 -0.09
CA LEU A 84 -6.57 -16.27 -1.28
C LEU A 84 -7.75 -15.42 -1.77
N ASP A 85 -8.52 -14.82 -0.86
CA ASP A 85 -9.60 -13.91 -1.22
C ASP A 85 -9.05 -12.65 -1.90
N TRP A 86 -7.88 -12.17 -1.46
CA TRP A 86 -7.27 -10.94 -1.98
C TRP A 86 -6.58 -11.10 -3.33
N ILE A 87 -5.93 -12.24 -3.57
CA ILE A 87 -5.34 -12.55 -4.88
C ILE A 87 -6.40 -12.94 -5.91
N GLY A 88 -7.50 -13.57 -5.46
CA GLY A 88 -8.58 -14.05 -6.33
C GLY A 88 -8.06 -14.93 -7.47
N ASN A 89 -8.81 -14.97 -8.56
CA ASN A 89 -8.45 -15.69 -9.78
C ASN A 89 -7.67 -14.82 -10.78
N SER A 90 -7.16 -13.67 -10.33
CA SER A 90 -6.48 -12.73 -11.20
C SER A 90 -5.02 -13.12 -11.44
N LYS A 91 -4.54 -12.89 -12.65
CA LYS A 91 -3.11 -12.98 -12.94
C LYS A 91 -2.41 -11.71 -12.41
N TRP A 92 -1.34 -11.91 -11.66
CA TRP A 92 -0.49 -10.83 -11.13
C TRP A 92 0.92 -10.96 -11.72
N ASP A 93 1.53 -9.84 -12.10
CA ASP A 93 2.92 -9.80 -12.52
C ASP A 93 3.86 -9.53 -11.35
N LEU A 94 3.40 -8.72 -10.38
CA LEU A 94 4.13 -8.43 -9.16
C LEU A 94 3.18 -8.30 -7.97
N ILE A 95 3.55 -8.90 -6.84
CA ILE A 95 2.86 -8.71 -5.56
C ILE A 95 3.85 -8.13 -4.56
N HIS A 96 3.59 -6.89 -4.13
CA HIS A 96 4.27 -6.25 -3.01
C HIS A 96 3.47 -6.49 -1.75
N PHE A 97 4.10 -7.03 -0.70
CA PHE A 97 3.40 -7.30 0.54
C PHE A 97 4.23 -6.96 1.77
N ASN A 98 3.53 -6.53 2.82
CA ASN A 98 4.08 -6.23 4.14
C ASN A 98 3.12 -6.69 5.23
N PHE A 99 3.67 -7.35 6.22
CA PHE A 99 3.05 -7.59 7.52
C PHE A 99 4.11 -7.32 8.59
N GLY A 100 3.72 -6.92 9.78
CA GLY A 100 4.65 -6.75 10.87
C GLY A 100 4.23 -5.70 11.89
N LEU A 101 3.87 -4.47 11.49
CA LEU A 101 3.52 -3.41 12.44
C LEU A 101 2.42 -3.87 13.43
N TRP A 102 1.35 -4.45 12.92
CA TRP A 102 0.29 -4.97 13.75
C TRP A 102 0.74 -6.19 14.56
N ASP A 103 1.61 -7.03 14.02
CA ASP A 103 2.13 -8.21 14.69
C ASP A 103 2.98 -7.85 15.91
N TRP A 104 4.04 -7.05 15.72
CA TRP A 104 4.93 -6.70 16.83
C TRP A 104 4.32 -5.70 17.81
N TYR A 105 3.41 -4.84 17.38
CA TYR A 105 2.69 -3.93 18.25
C TYR A 105 1.59 -4.65 19.06
N GLY A 106 1.02 -5.73 18.51
CA GLY A 106 -0.02 -6.52 19.15
C GLY A 106 -1.40 -5.87 19.15
N TRP A 107 -1.63 -4.93 18.23
CA TRP A 107 -2.85 -4.12 18.20
C TRP A 107 -4.06 -4.93 17.76
N LYS A 108 -5.14 -4.92 18.59
CA LYS A 108 -6.43 -5.56 18.31
C LYS A 108 -6.34 -7.05 17.91
N GLN A 109 -5.25 -7.72 18.25
CA GLN A 109 -5.13 -9.15 18.02
C GLN A 109 -5.79 -9.92 19.17
N PRO A 110 -6.53 -10.99 18.89
CA PRO A 110 -7.07 -11.87 19.94
C PRO A 110 -5.94 -12.54 20.73
N ASN A 111 -4.84 -12.90 20.07
CA ASN A 111 -3.62 -13.42 20.67
C ASN A 111 -2.43 -12.60 20.16
N LYS A 112 -1.55 -12.16 21.06
CA LYS A 112 -0.34 -11.42 20.67
C LYS A 112 0.57 -12.31 19.84
N SER A 113 1.01 -11.81 18.69
CA SER A 113 2.01 -12.51 17.89
C SER A 113 3.35 -12.60 18.61
N THR A 114 4.03 -13.72 18.44
CA THR A 114 5.45 -13.89 18.72
C THR A 114 6.24 -13.93 17.42
N PRO A 115 7.56 -13.72 17.41
CA PRO A 115 8.37 -13.86 16.20
C PRO A 115 8.19 -15.22 15.51
N GLU A 116 8.00 -16.31 16.27
CA GLU A 116 7.79 -17.66 15.76
C GLU A 116 6.42 -17.82 15.11
N SER A 117 5.34 -17.36 15.76
CA SER A 117 3.99 -17.42 15.19
C SER A 117 3.86 -16.53 13.97
N TYR A 118 4.53 -15.39 13.97
CA TYR A 118 4.62 -14.49 12.84
C TYR A 118 5.34 -15.15 11.65
N ALA A 119 6.52 -15.77 11.89
CA ALA A 119 7.24 -16.51 10.86
C ALA A 119 6.38 -17.61 10.23
N LYS A 120 5.69 -18.41 11.04
CA LYS A 120 4.78 -19.46 10.57
C LYS A 120 3.65 -18.90 9.68
N ASN A 121 3.05 -17.78 10.08
CA ASN A 121 2.02 -17.13 9.29
C ASN A 121 2.57 -16.61 7.96
N LEU A 122 3.78 -16.02 7.97
CA LEU A 122 4.44 -15.53 6.76
C LEU A 122 4.83 -16.67 5.80
N GLU A 123 5.24 -17.84 6.31
CA GLU A 123 5.45 -19.03 5.47
C GLU A 123 4.18 -19.37 4.70
N GLY A 124 3.04 -19.49 5.39
CA GLY A 124 1.76 -19.78 4.74
C GLY A 124 1.32 -18.69 3.74
N VAL A 125 1.59 -17.41 4.04
CA VAL A 125 1.36 -16.31 3.09
C VAL A 125 2.25 -16.45 1.86
N ALA A 126 3.57 -16.66 2.05
CA ALA A 126 4.53 -16.78 0.97
C ALA A 126 4.22 -17.95 0.04
N GLU A 127 3.88 -19.13 0.59
CA GLU A 127 3.47 -20.31 -0.18
C GLU A 127 2.26 -20.01 -1.08
N LYS A 128 1.23 -19.39 -0.53
CA LYS A 128 0.02 -19.02 -1.29
C LYS A 128 0.30 -17.96 -2.35
N LEU A 129 1.17 -16.99 -2.05
CA LEU A 129 1.55 -15.97 -3.04
C LEU A 129 2.41 -16.58 -4.16
N LYS A 130 3.33 -17.51 -3.85
CA LYS A 130 4.15 -18.21 -4.85
C LYS A 130 3.30 -18.99 -5.87
N SER A 131 2.16 -19.54 -5.45
CA SER A 131 1.26 -20.26 -6.36
C SER A 131 0.67 -19.39 -7.48
N THR A 132 0.71 -18.06 -7.34
CA THR A 132 0.27 -17.13 -8.39
C THR A 132 1.25 -17.00 -9.56
N GLY A 133 2.51 -17.41 -9.40
CA GLY A 133 3.59 -17.20 -10.37
C GLY A 133 4.06 -15.74 -10.47
N ALA A 134 3.53 -14.83 -9.66
CA ALA A 134 3.93 -13.43 -9.64
C ALA A 134 5.33 -13.24 -9.03
N LYS A 135 6.04 -12.20 -9.46
CA LYS A 135 7.23 -11.73 -8.75
C LYS A 135 6.83 -11.20 -7.37
N LEU A 136 7.43 -11.73 -6.31
CA LEU A 136 7.14 -11.33 -4.94
C LEU A 136 8.15 -10.32 -4.42
N VAL A 137 7.66 -9.27 -3.75
CA VAL A 137 8.47 -8.25 -3.08
C VAL A 137 7.95 -8.09 -1.66
N PHE A 138 8.71 -8.54 -0.68
CA PHE A 138 8.40 -8.33 0.73
C PHE A 138 9.08 -7.08 1.26
N ALA A 139 8.33 -6.23 1.97
CA ALA A 139 8.88 -5.09 2.69
C ALA A 139 8.86 -5.36 4.20
N VAL A 140 10.01 -5.18 4.86
CA VAL A 140 10.11 -5.22 6.33
C VAL A 140 9.41 -4.00 6.95
N SER A 141 9.04 -4.12 8.23
CA SER A 141 8.50 -2.99 8.98
C SER A 141 9.59 -1.96 9.25
N SER A 142 9.25 -0.67 9.07
CA SER A 142 10.10 0.44 9.48
C SER A 142 10.21 0.52 11.01
N PRO A 143 11.25 1.18 11.55
CA PRO A 143 11.30 1.52 12.96
C PRO A 143 10.06 2.31 13.41
N PRO A 144 9.65 2.20 14.68
CA PRO A 144 8.53 2.95 15.20
C PRO A 144 8.78 4.46 15.15
N CYS A 145 7.79 5.22 14.74
CA CYS A 145 7.83 6.68 14.81
C CYS A 145 7.40 7.12 16.23
N ILE A 146 8.37 7.23 17.14
CA ILE A 146 8.17 7.64 18.54
C ILE A 146 9.08 8.85 18.79
N GLY A 147 8.52 9.91 19.38
CA GLY A 147 9.26 11.13 19.63
C GLY A 147 10.41 10.96 20.63
N PRO A 148 11.42 11.83 20.60
CA PRO A 148 12.63 11.72 21.41
C PRO A 148 12.35 11.76 22.93
N GLU A 149 11.23 12.34 23.36
CA GLU A 149 10.77 12.34 24.75
C GLU A 149 10.41 10.94 25.29
N LYS A 150 10.22 9.96 24.40
CA LYS A 150 9.87 8.57 24.73
C LYS A 150 11.00 7.60 24.40
N LYS A 151 12.24 8.01 24.60
CA LYS A 151 13.44 7.25 24.20
C LYS A 151 13.43 5.78 24.63
N VAL A 152 13.07 5.48 25.89
CA VAL A 152 13.02 4.09 26.39
C VAL A 152 11.95 3.28 25.64
N GLN A 153 10.77 3.85 25.44
CA GLN A 153 9.70 3.18 24.68
C GLN A 153 10.12 2.95 23.23
N PHE A 154 10.85 3.89 22.61
CA PHE A 154 11.41 3.73 21.28
C PHE A 154 12.36 2.54 21.20
N ILE A 155 13.34 2.45 22.14
CA ILE A 155 14.32 1.36 22.15
C ILE A 155 13.62 0.01 22.23
N VAL A 156 12.74 -0.19 23.21
CA VAL A 156 12.00 -1.46 23.41
C VAL A 156 11.14 -1.80 22.19
N SER A 157 10.47 -0.83 21.60
CA SER A 157 9.63 -1.05 20.42
C SER A 157 10.46 -1.33 19.17
N ASN A 158 11.63 -0.69 19.04
CA ASN A 158 12.55 -0.94 17.94
C ASN A 158 13.14 -2.34 18.00
N GLU A 159 13.65 -2.78 19.16
CA GLU A 159 14.17 -4.14 19.36
C GLU A 159 13.13 -5.20 19.03
N ARG A 160 11.88 -4.95 19.44
CA ARG A 160 10.77 -5.83 19.09
C ARG A 160 10.51 -5.86 17.58
N ALA A 161 10.42 -4.71 16.91
CA ALA A 161 10.24 -4.62 15.48
C ALA A 161 11.37 -5.33 14.71
N GLU A 162 12.63 -5.15 15.15
CA GLU A 162 13.79 -5.83 14.59
C GLU A 162 13.73 -7.35 14.74
N SER A 163 13.28 -7.83 15.89
CA SER A 163 13.11 -9.27 16.14
C SER A 163 12.12 -9.90 15.14
N PHE A 164 10.97 -9.23 14.91
CA PHE A 164 10.00 -9.66 13.90
C PHE A 164 10.56 -9.56 12.49
N ASN A 165 11.28 -8.48 12.15
CA ASN A 165 11.93 -8.33 10.85
C ASN A 165 12.96 -9.43 10.58
N ARG A 166 13.77 -9.81 11.57
CA ARG A 166 14.72 -10.94 11.44
C ARG A 166 13.98 -12.24 11.10
N SER A 167 12.89 -12.53 11.80
CA SER A 167 12.07 -13.72 11.52
C SER A 167 11.48 -13.68 10.09
N ALA A 168 10.95 -12.53 9.68
CA ALA A 168 10.44 -12.35 8.33
C ALA A 168 11.51 -12.57 7.26
N LEU A 169 12.69 -11.98 7.42
CA LEU A 169 13.79 -12.12 6.46
C LEU A 169 14.28 -13.56 6.35
N ALA A 170 14.31 -14.30 7.46
CA ALA A 170 14.64 -15.74 7.45
C ALA A 170 13.62 -16.54 6.61
N VAL A 171 12.32 -16.26 6.77
CA VAL A 171 11.25 -16.89 5.98
C VAL A 171 11.40 -16.51 4.49
N MET A 172 11.62 -15.23 4.17
CA MET A 172 11.74 -14.81 2.77
C MET A 172 12.97 -15.41 2.10
N LYS A 173 14.11 -15.49 2.81
CA LYS A 173 15.33 -16.13 2.29
C LYS A 173 15.12 -17.62 1.99
N LYS A 174 14.37 -18.34 2.82
CA LYS A 174 14.04 -19.77 2.61
C LYS A 174 13.10 -19.97 1.41
N ASN A 175 12.29 -18.95 1.09
CA ASN A 175 11.25 -19.03 0.07
C ASN A 175 11.61 -18.36 -1.27
N ASN A 176 12.84 -17.88 -1.42
CA ASN A 176 13.36 -17.37 -2.70
C ASN A 176 13.70 -18.49 -3.67
#